data_d46a9be4d95b901ca5e420af6a6bcd54
#
_entry.id   d46a9be4d95b901ca5e420af6a6bcd54
#
_cell.length_a   1.000
_cell.length_b   1.000
_cell.length_c   1.000
_cell.angle_alpha   90.00
_cell.angle_beta   90.00
_cell.angle_gamma   90.00
#
_symmetry.space_group_name_H-M   'P 1'
#
loop_
_entity.id
_entity.type
_entity.pdbx_description
1 polymer ?
#
loop_
_entity_poly.entity_id
_entity_poly.type
_entity_poly.pdbx_seq_one_letter_code
_entity_poly.pdbx_strand_id
1 'polypeptide(L)'
;MKLWIDRAKTITYTLMCVVIIGFSFAIYEMYKESQAEAKEIEIQEVVETLEKITTYTRPDFERENNQTFINSTVKCVDYIYNTTTDIFPVNLELLLAQAALESAWGNSRFALEGKNLFGIRTYDLREPHMLPSNNPKKWGVKVYGH
;
A
#
# COMPACT_ATOMS: atom_id res chain seq x y z
N MET A 1 -40.10 -51.31 -40.81
CA MET A 1 -38.70 -50.84 -40.93
C MET A 1 -38.57 -49.35 -40.64
N LYS A 2 -39.35 -48.43 -41.15
CA LYS A 2 -39.31 -46.98 -40.88
C LYS A 2 -39.45 -46.61 -39.38
N LEU A 3 -40.38 -47.20 -38.66
CA LEU A 3 -40.65 -46.94 -37.25
C LEU A 3 -39.45 -47.31 -36.29
N TRP A 4 -38.68 -48.31 -36.67
CA TRP A 4 -37.51 -48.74 -35.89
C TRP A 4 -36.33 -47.76 -36.09
N ILE A 5 -36.16 -47.23 -37.26
CA ILE A 5 -35.12 -46.22 -37.59
C ILE A 5 -35.43 -44.91 -36.88
N ASP A 6 -36.67 -44.50 -36.79
CA ASP A 6 -37.05 -43.25 -36.11
C ASP A 6 -36.89 -43.37 -34.58
N ARG A 7 -37.19 -44.51 -33.98
CA ARG A 7 -36.93 -44.78 -32.53
C ARG A 7 -35.41 -44.78 -32.24
N ALA A 8 -34.60 -45.39 -33.09
CA ALA A 8 -33.15 -45.44 -32.90
C ALA A 8 -32.57 -44.02 -32.97
N LYS A 9 -33.01 -43.16 -33.88
CA LYS A 9 -32.61 -41.77 -33.95
C LYS A 9 -33.01 -40.97 -32.69
N THR A 10 -34.21 -41.15 -32.22
CA THR A 10 -34.66 -40.46 -30.97
C THR A 10 -33.80 -40.85 -29.79
N ILE A 11 -33.47 -42.13 -29.63
CA ILE A 11 -32.59 -42.63 -28.54
C ILE A 11 -31.20 -42.04 -28.66
N THR A 12 -30.63 -41.96 -29.85
CA THR A 12 -29.29 -41.35 -30.03
C THR A 12 -29.28 -39.85 -29.73
N TYR A 13 -30.31 -39.10 -30.12
CA TYR A 13 -30.45 -37.68 -29.77
C TYR A 13 -30.60 -37.44 -28.27
N THR A 14 -31.42 -38.27 -27.58
CA THR A 14 -31.58 -38.16 -26.12
C THR A 14 -30.27 -38.46 -25.37
N LEU A 15 -29.53 -39.48 -25.78
CA LEU A 15 -28.22 -39.80 -25.20
C LEU A 15 -27.21 -38.67 -25.42
N MET A 16 -27.19 -38.09 -26.62
CA MET A 16 -26.33 -36.98 -26.95
C MET A 16 -26.66 -35.73 -26.12
N CYS A 17 -27.91 -35.41 -25.91
CA CYS A 17 -28.35 -34.33 -25.03
C CYS A 17 -27.90 -34.55 -23.57
N VAL A 18 -28.05 -35.76 -23.04
CA VAL A 18 -27.58 -36.08 -21.67
C VAL A 18 -26.09 -35.90 -21.51
N VAL A 19 -25.29 -36.34 -22.51
CA VAL A 19 -23.84 -36.16 -22.50
C VAL A 19 -23.45 -34.67 -22.54
N ILE A 20 -24.12 -33.87 -23.38
CA ILE A 20 -23.85 -32.43 -23.48
C ILE A 20 -24.19 -31.72 -22.16
N ILE A 21 -25.33 -32.05 -21.54
CA ILE A 21 -25.74 -31.47 -20.24
C ILE A 21 -24.72 -31.85 -19.15
N GLY A 22 -24.31 -33.13 -19.09
CA GLY A 22 -23.32 -33.60 -18.14
C GLY A 22 -21.97 -32.89 -18.31
N PHE A 23 -21.51 -32.69 -19.55
CA PHE A 23 -20.28 -32.00 -19.84
C PHE A 23 -20.34 -30.51 -19.52
N SER A 24 -21.47 -29.87 -19.80
CA SER A 24 -21.71 -28.47 -19.42
C SER A 24 -21.72 -28.26 -17.93
N PHE A 25 -22.29 -29.20 -17.18
CA PHE A 25 -22.29 -29.17 -15.72
C PHE A 25 -20.87 -29.34 -15.16
N ALA A 26 -20.10 -30.28 -15.69
CA ALA A 26 -18.70 -30.45 -15.28
C ALA A 26 -17.85 -29.21 -15.53
N ILE A 27 -18.01 -28.56 -16.69
CA ILE A 27 -17.31 -27.29 -16.99
C ILE A 27 -17.74 -26.18 -16.03
N TYR A 28 -19.03 -26.12 -15.69
CA TYR A 28 -19.53 -25.12 -14.75
C TYR A 28 -18.93 -25.30 -13.34
N GLU A 29 -18.85 -26.53 -12.84
CA GLU A 29 -18.21 -26.81 -11.54
C GLU A 29 -16.71 -26.47 -11.57
N MET A 30 -15.98 -26.83 -12.60
CA MET A 30 -14.58 -26.44 -12.75
C MET A 30 -14.39 -24.92 -12.80
N TYR A 31 -15.27 -24.21 -13.50
CA TYR A 31 -15.23 -22.74 -13.55
C TYR A 31 -15.50 -22.11 -12.19
N LYS A 32 -16.48 -22.63 -11.45
CA LYS A 32 -16.82 -22.18 -10.10
C LYS A 32 -15.67 -22.42 -9.11
N GLU A 33 -15.02 -23.56 -9.19
CA GLU A 33 -13.87 -23.93 -8.37
C GLU A 33 -12.67 -23.01 -8.64
N SER A 34 -12.36 -22.75 -9.90
CA SER A 34 -11.34 -21.80 -10.33
C SER A 34 -11.60 -20.36 -9.84
N GLN A 35 -12.86 -19.92 -9.83
CA GLN A 35 -13.23 -18.61 -9.29
C GLN A 35 -13.09 -18.53 -7.76
N ALA A 36 -13.35 -19.64 -7.07
CA ALA A 36 -13.19 -19.73 -5.62
C ALA A 36 -11.70 -19.67 -5.24
N GLU A 37 -10.84 -20.42 -5.94
CA GLU A 37 -9.39 -20.39 -5.75
C GLU A 37 -8.79 -19.00 -6.01
N ALA A 38 -9.23 -18.33 -7.09
CA ALA A 38 -8.76 -16.98 -7.41
C ALA A 38 -9.11 -15.96 -6.30
N LYS A 39 -10.31 -16.05 -5.73
CA LYS A 39 -10.71 -15.20 -4.60
C LYS A 39 -9.94 -15.51 -3.32
N GLU A 40 -9.62 -16.76 -3.07
CA GLU A 40 -8.87 -17.18 -1.89
C GLU A 40 -7.42 -16.67 -1.96
N ILE A 41 -6.81 -16.70 -3.14
CA ILE A 41 -5.49 -16.12 -3.38
C ILE A 41 -5.49 -14.60 -3.15
N GLU A 42 -6.49 -13.88 -3.69
CA GLU A 42 -6.64 -12.43 -3.51
C GLU A 42 -6.79 -12.06 -2.02
N ILE A 43 -7.60 -12.82 -1.28
CA ILE A 43 -7.79 -12.61 0.17
C ILE A 43 -6.48 -12.87 0.92
N GLN A 44 -5.73 -13.90 0.56
CA GLN A 44 -4.49 -14.27 1.22
C GLN A 44 -3.40 -13.21 1.01
N GLU A 45 -3.30 -12.64 -0.18
CA GLU A 45 -2.39 -11.52 -0.48
C GLU A 45 -2.73 -10.27 0.33
N VAL A 46 -4.02 -9.95 0.45
CA VAL A 46 -4.50 -8.83 1.28
C VAL A 46 -4.20 -9.06 2.76
N VAL A 47 -4.43 -10.27 3.28
CA VAL A 47 -4.14 -10.62 4.68
C VAL A 47 -2.65 -10.51 4.97
N GLU A 48 -1.77 -11.05 4.11
CA GLU A 48 -0.32 -10.93 4.27
C GLU A 48 0.14 -9.47 4.27
N THR A 49 -0.43 -8.64 3.38
CA THR A 49 -0.15 -7.22 3.32
C THR A 49 -0.58 -6.50 4.61
N LEU A 50 -1.77 -6.82 5.13
CA LEU A 50 -2.28 -6.25 6.39
C LEU A 50 -1.44 -6.68 7.60
N GLU A 51 -1.02 -7.95 7.68
CA GLU A 51 -0.13 -8.43 8.73
C GLU A 51 1.22 -7.72 8.69
N LYS A 52 1.76 -7.50 7.51
CA LYS A 52 3.01 -6.77 7.31
C LYS A 52 2.91 -5.31 7.78
N ILE A 53 1.81 -4.64 7.45
CA ILE A 53 1.53 -3.26 7.91
C ILE A 53 1.36 -3.19 9.44
N THR A 54 0.65 -4.14 10.04
CA THR A 54 0.39 -4.16 11.49
C THR A 54 1.61 -4.53 12.33
N THR A 55 2.58 -5.23 11.74
CA THR A 55 3.82 -5.64 12.44
C THR A 55 4.85 -4.50 12.50
N TYR A 56 4.77 -3.52 11.59
CA TYR A 56 5.68 -2.38 11.57
C TYR A 56 5.28 -1.35 12.63
N THR A 57 6.03 -1.29 13.73
CA THR A 57 5.90 -0.21 14.72
C THR A 57 6.65 1.03 14.23
N ARG A 58 6.04 2.20 14.45
CA ARG A 58 6.68 3.47 14.12
C ARG A 58 8.01 3.61 14.87
N PRO A 59 9.14 3.85 14.17
CA PRO A 59 10.44 3.97 14.84
C PRO A 59 10.54 5.28 15.64
N ASP A 60 11.23 5.21 16.76
CA ASP A 60 11.65 6.41 17.49
C ASP A 60 12.75 7.14 16.71
N PHE A 61 12.70 8.47 16.75
CA PHE A 61 13.66 9.30 16.04
C PHE A 61 14.74 9.83 16.99
N GLU A 62 15.93 9.25 16.87
CA GLU A 62 17.13 9.60 17.64
C GLU A 62 18.03 10.52 16.81
N ARG A 63 18.71 11.47 17.48
CA ARG A 63 19.58 12.49 16.84
C ARG A 63 20.77 12.92 17.70
N GLU A 64 21.23 12.07 18.59
CA GLU A 64 22.34 12.39 19.51
C GLU A 64 23.63 12.78 18.75
N ASN A 65 23.83 12.20 17.59
CA ASN A 65 24.92 12.48 16.68
C ASN A 65 24.50 12.25 15.22
N ASN A 66 25.39 12.61 14.28
CA ASN A 66 25.09 12.48 12.86
C ASN A 66 24.76 11.04 12.43
N GLN A 67 25.42 10.05 13.04
CA GLN A 67 25.17 8.63 12.70
C GLN A 67 23.79 8.17 13.21
N THR A 68 23.42 8.55 14.42
CA THR A 68 22.08 8.21 14.96
C THR A 68 20.98 8.92 14.19
N PHE A 69 21.21 10.16 13.77
CA PHE A 69 20.29 10.88 12.87
C PHE A 69 20.10 10.16 11.53
N ILE A 70 21.18 9.73 10.87
CA ILE A 70 21.11 8.98 9.61
C ILE A 70 20.34 7.68 9.82
N ASN A 71 20.71 6.89 10.83
CA ASN A 71 20.08 5.60 11.11
C ASN A 71 18.58 5.76 11.38
N SER A 72 18.19 6.77 12.15
CA SER A 72 16.76 7.05 12.44
C SER A 72 16.01 7.50 11.19
N THR A 73 16.63 8.32 10.35
CA THR A 73 16.00 8.73 9.08
C THR A 73 15.80 7.53 8.16
N VAL A 74 16.79 6.63 8.04
CA VAL A 74 16.67 5.38 7.25
C VAL A 74 15.54 4.51 7.77
N LYS A 75 15.46 4.28 9.10
CA LYS A 75 14.37 3.52 9.71
C LYS A 75 12.99 4.14 9.42
N CYS A 76 12.87 5.47 9.45
CA CYS A 76 11.63 6.16 9.10
C CYS A 76 11.25 5.97 7.63
N VAL A 77 12.22 6.04 6.72
CA VAL A 77 11.99 5.80 5.29
C VAL A 77 11.52 4.36 5.07
N ASP A 78 12.22 3.39 5.67
CA ASP A 78 11.86 1.98 5.58
C ASP A 78 10.46 1.71 6.16
N TYR A 79 10.13 2.31 7.30
CA TYR A 79 8.78 2.27 7.87
C TYR A 79 7.72 2.77 6.89
N ILE A 80 7.96 3.94 6.25
CA ILE A 80 7.02 4.53 5.29
C ILE A 80 6.84 3.61 4.06
N TYR A 81 7.93 3.07 3.51
CA TYR A 81 7.86 2.15 2.36
C TYR A 81 7.11 0.85 2.66
N ASN A 82 7.16 0.38 3.90
CA ASN A 82 6.50 -0.86 4.29
C ASN A 82 5.06 -0.67 4.81
N THR A 83 4.65 0.57 5.12
CA THR A 83 3.32 0.85 5.69
C THR A 83 2.43 1.74 4.82
N THR A 84 2.95 2.25 3.70
CA THR A 84 2.20 3.15 2.82
C THR A 84 2.22 2.62 1.39
N THR A 85 1.07 2.59 0.75
CA THR A 85 0.92 2.23 -0.67
C THR A 85 1.16 3.46 -1.56
N ASP A 86 1.44 3.22 -2.84
CA ASP A 86 1.58 4.26 -3.88
C ASP A 86 2.70 5.29 -3.65
N ILE A 87 3.81 4.86 -3.05
CA ILE A 87 5.00 5.69 -2.86
C ILE A 87 5.95 5.52 -4.04
N PHE A 88 6.39 6.66 -4.60
CA PHE A 88 7.46 6.65 -5.58
C PHE A 88 8.82 6.44 -4.89
N PRO A 89 9.69 5.58 -5.45
CA PRO A 89 11.04 5.40 -4.91
C PRO A 89 11.83 6.70 -5.00
N VAL A 90 12.46 7.07 -3.90
CA VAL A 90 13.33 8.25 -3.81
C VAL A 90 14.80 7.83 -3.72
N ASN A 91 15.70 8.67 -4.20
CA ASN A 91 17.13 8.48 -3.96
C ASN A 91 17.40 8.72 -2.46
N LEU A 92 17.79 7.66 -1.75
CA LEU A 92 17.96 7.69 -0.29
C LEU A 92 19.11 8.63 0.13
N GLU A 93 20.22 8.63 -0.61
CA GLU A 93 21.37 9.47 -0.30
C GLU A 93 21.02 10.95 -0.43
N LEU A 94 20.26 11.32 -1.46
CA LEU A 94 19.79 12.69 -1.65
C LEU A 94 18.81 13.10 -0.55
N LEU A 95 17.89 12.22 -0.17
CA LEU A 95 16.94 12.48 0.90
C LEU A 95 17.64 12.67 2.24
N LEU A 96 18.63 11.83 2.57
CA LEU A 96 19.45 11.95 3.78
C LEU A 96 20.24 13.26 3.80
N ALA A 97 20.87 13.62 2.68
CA ALA A 97 21.62 14.86 2.57
C ALA A 97 20.71 16.08 2.76
N GLN A 98 19.54 16.11 2.14
CA GLN A 98 18.56 17.18 2.31
C GLN A 98 18.04 17.25 3.75
N ALA A 99 17.67 16.11 4.34
CA ALA A 99 17.23 16.06 5.72
C ALA A 99 18.28 16.61 6.69
N ALA A 100 19.54 16.24 6.51
CA ALA A 100 20.66 16.74 7.34
C ALA A 100 20.86 18.25 7.19
N LEU A 101 20.88 18.77 5.96
CA LEU A 101 21.09 20.18 5.68
C LEU A 101 19.92 21.06 6.16
N GLU A 102 18.70 20.70 5.77
CA GLU A 102 17.50 21.50 6.07
C GLU A 102 17.14 21.49 7.58
N SER A 103 17.43 20.41 8.28
CA SER A 103 17.14 20.28 9.71
C SER A 103 18.30 20.61 10.64
N ALA A 104 19.48 20.94 10.12
CA ALA A 104 20.72 21.02 10.90
C ALA A 104 20.94 19.72 11.70
N TRP A 105 20.93 18.57 10.99
CA TRP A 105 21.02 17.23 11.60
C TRP A 105 19.94 16.94 12.66
N GLY A 106 18.72 17.42 12.41
CA GLY A 106 17.60 17.27 13.32
C GLY A 106 17.60 18.24 14.51
N ASN A 107 18.54 19.20 14.56
CA ASN A 107 18.71 20.13 15.68
C ASN A 107 18.04 21.50 15.46
N SER A 108 17.50 21.77 14.27
CA SER A 108 16.77 23.01 14.03
C SER A 108 15.49 23.08 14.89
N ARG A 109 15.06 24.28 15.25
CA ARG A 109 13.81 24.49 15.99
C ARG A 109 12.60 23.82 15.32
N PHE A 110 12.53 23.88 13.99
CA PHE A 110 11.43 23.27 13.25
C PHE A 110 11.47 21.73 13.27
N ALA A 111 12.66 21.15 13.32
CA ALA A 111 12.81 19.71 13.48
C ALA A 111 12.47 19.27 14.91
N LEU A 112 12.91 20.02 15.91
CA LEU A 112 12.73 19.70 17.33
C LEU A 112 11.25 19.83 17.78
N GLU A 113 10.70 21.01 17.57
CA GLU A 113 9.36 21.37 18.07
C GLU A 113 8.27 21.01 17.05
N GLY A 114 8.55 21.20 15.75
CA GLY A 114 7.60 21.00 14.66
C GLY A 114 7.67 19.64 13.99
N LYS A 115 8.66 18.79 14.31
CA LYS A 115 8.94 17.49 13.67
C LYS A 115 9.02 17.58 12.14
N ASN A 116 9.54 18.71 11.68
CA ASN A 116 9.64 19.10 10.28
C ASN A 116 11.09 19.18 9.85
N LEU A 117 11.62 18.06 9.31
CA LEU A 117 13.02 17.95 8.88
C LEU A 117 13.31 18.73 7.60
N PHE A 118 12.31 18.97 6.75
CA PHE A 118 12.47 19.54 5.42
C PHE A 118 11.98 20.99 5.30
N GLY A 119 11.61 21.63 6.41
CA GLY A 119 11.11 23.00 6.40
C GLY A 119 9.82 23.20 5.59
N ILE A 120 9.00 22.17 5.47
CA ILE A 120 7.75 22.20 4.68
C ILE A 120 6.82 23.29 5.22
N ARG A 121 6.35 24.15 4.32
CA ARG A 121 5.48 25.28 4.65
C ARG A 121 4.01 24.92 4.54
N THR A 122 3.19 25.61 5.33
CA THR A 122 1.74 25.66 5.12
C THR A 122 1.30 27.07 4.83
N TYR A 123 0.33 27.22 3.94
CA TYR A 123 -0.36 28.47 3.64
C TYR A 123 -1.77 28.51 4.26
N ASP A 124 -2.22 27.39 4.79
CA ASP A 124 -3.42 27.33 5.63
C ASP A 124 -3.02 27.53 7.10
N LEU A 125 -3.14 28.76 7.57
CA LEU A 125 -2.79 29.13 8.94
C LEU A 125 -3.75 28.58 10.00
N ARG A 126 -4.78 27.83 9.62
CA ARG A 126 -5.64 27.07 10.53
C ARG A 126 -5.01 25.73 10.92
N GLU A 127 -4.10 25.21 10.09
CA GLU A 127 -3.31 24.03 10.45
C GLU A 127 -2.24 24.37 11.51
N PRO A 128 -1.82 23.39 12.33
CA PRO A 128 -0.71 23.57 13.25
C PRO A 128 0.56 24.00 12.51
N HIS A 129 1.10 25.15 12.90
CA HIS A 129 2.29 25.72 12.27
C HIS A 129 3.14 26.50 13.27
N MET A 130 4.41 26.67 12.91
CA MET A 130 5.37 27.52 13.61
C MET A 130 5.69 28.74 12.75
N LEU A 131 5.83 29.88 13.38
CA LEU A 131 6.24 31.09 12.67
C LEU A 131 7.78 31.14 12.57
N PRO A 132 8.34 31.37 11.37
CA PRO A 132 9.76 31.65 11.22
C PRO A 132 10.14 33.02 11.82
N SER A 133 11.44 33.26 12.03
CA SER A 133 11.93 34.46 12.72
C SER A 133 11.53 35.77 12.04
N ASN A 134 11.32 35.76 10.72
CA ASN A 134 10.86 36.92 9.96
C ASN A 134 9.33 37.15 10.04
N ASN A 135 8.62 36.26 10.75
CA ASN A 135 7.18 36.35 11.02
C ASN A 135 6.31 36.69 9.79
N PRO A 136 6.35 35.91 8.70
CA PRO A 136 5.52 36.17 7.53
C PRO A 136 4.05 35.99 7.87
N LYS A 137 3.20 36.93 7.40
CA LYS A 137 1.75 36.89 7.64
C LYS A 137 1.00 35.89 6.73
N LYS A 138 1.67 35.33 5.73
CA LYS A 138 1.03 34.55 4.66
C LYS A 138 1.31 33.04 4.70
N TRP A 139 2.26 32.59 5.52
CA TRP A 139 2.65 31.19 5.61
C TRP A 139 3.34 30.89 6.95
N GLY A 140 3.32 29.64 7.32
CA GLY A 140 4.07 29.10 8.46
C GLY A 140 4.82 27.84 8.10
N VAL A 141 5.69 27.37 8.97
CA VAL A 141 6.33 26.05 8.86
C VAL A 141 5.39 25.02 9.47
N LYS A 142 5.02 24.02 8.70
CA LYS A 142 4.03 23.00 9.11
C LYS A 142 4.55 22.22 10.33
N VAL A 143 3.67 21.95 11.28
CA VAL A 143 3.92 21.10 12.44
C VAL A 143 3.28 19.75 12.21
N TYR A 144 4.05 18.68 12.38
CA TYR A 144 3.55 17.33 12.28
C TYR A 144 3.26 16.74 13.66
N GLY A 145 2.11 16.10 13.79
CA GLY A 145 1.76 15.32 14.99
C GLY A 145 2.68 14.11 15.21
N HIS A 146 2.46 13.45 16.32
CA HIS A 146 3.16 12.20 16.65
C HIS A 146 2.64 11.06 15.79
#